data_bec47e57557e621fb418085d20b1bb17
#
_entry.id   bec47e57557e621fb418085d20b1bb17
#
_cell.length_a   1.000
_cell.length_b   1.000
_cell.length_c   1.000
_cell.angle_alpha   90.00
_cell.angle_beta   90.00
_cell.angle_gamma   90.00
#
_symmetry.space_group_name_H-M   'P 1'
#
loop_
_entity.id
_entity.type
_entity.pdbx_description
1 polymer ?
#
loop_
_entity_poly.entity_id
_entity_poly.type
_entity_poly.pdbx_seq_one_letter_code
_entity_poly.pdbx_strand_id
1 'polypeptide(L)'
;MKTSFHIGDIISYLDLCNEEKTNLQKGMNYKIRDDYSIILMSLRKNAPYADRIEDDGRILIYEGHDMPKYKSLGIGFDPKSVDQPMQNKKGTMLENGKFYNSAIMHRDFEEPAEIVKVYEKIQPGIWSYNGFFDLIDSWQEDDKNRKVFKFKLSLRDQQDISKSDY
;
A
#
# COMPACT_ATOMS: atom_id res chain seq x y z
N MET A 1 15.55 -7.64 7.52
CA MET A 1 16.42 -6.79 6.68
C MET A 1 16.48 -5.39 7.28
N LYS A 2 17.65 -4.81 7.35
CA LYS A 2 17.85 -3.49 7.92
C LYS A 2 17.78 -2.44 6.82
N THR A 3 16.91 -1.44 6.96
CA THR A 3 16.87 -0.31 6.05
C THR A 3 17.99 0.69 6.37
N SER A 4 18.49 1.40 5.34
CA SER A 4 19.44 2.50 5.52
C SER A 4 18.75 3.81 5.93
N PHE A 5 17.42 3.87 5.86
CA PHE A 5 16.65 5.08 6.19
C PHE A 5 16.13 5.08 7.62
N HIS A 6 15.95 6.28 8.16
CA HIS A 6 15.27 6.52 9.42
C HIS A 6 13.89 7.13 9.15
N ILE A 7 12.92 6.82 10.00
CA ILE A 7 11.56 7.36 9.86
C ILE A 7 11.63 8.90 9.82
N GLY A 8 11.00 9.47 8.79
CA GLY A 8 10.99 10.90 8.55
C GLY A 8 12.05 11.40 7.57
N ASP A 9 12.99 10.55 7.15
CA ASP A 9 13.99 10.93 6.14
C ASP A 9 13.31 11.34 4.85
N ILE A 10 13.78 12.44 4.28
CA ILE A 10 13.38 12.93 2.95
C ILE A 10 14.39 12.43 1.94
N ILE A 11 13.90 11.70 0.95
CA ILE A 11 14.74 11.01 -0.04
C ILE A 11 14.25 11.29 -1.46
N SER A 12 15.15 11.11 -2.42
CA SER A 12 14.77 11.16 -3.83
C SER A 12 14.13 9.84 -4.26
N TYR A 13 13.37 9.89 -5.36
CA TYR A 13 12.85 8.67 -5.98
C TYR A 13 13.98 7.70 -6.37
N LEU A 14 15.12 8.23 -6.82
CA LEU A 14 16.28 7.41 -7.16
C LEU A 14 16.81 6.66 -5.92
N ASP A 15 16.94 7.35 -4.79
CA ASP A 15 17.38 6.72 -3.53
C ASP A 15 16.42 5.62 -3.10
N LEU A 16 15.12 5.87 -3.23
CA LEU A 16 14.08 4.88 -2.92
C LEU A 16 14.25 3.63 -3.79
N CYS A 17 14.37 3.81 -5.10
CA CYS A 17 14.54 2.69 -6.03
C CYS A 17 15.85 1.94 -5.81
N ASN A 18 16.93 2.65 -5.47
CA ASN A 18 18.22 2.02 -5.15
C ASN A 18 18.14 1.19 -3.86
N GLU A 19 17.46 1.68 -2.83
CA GLU A 19 17.22 0.93 -1.58
C GLU A 19 16.46 -0.36 -1.86
N GLU A 20 15.39 -0.25 -2.64
CA GLU A 20 14.51 -1.39 -2.94
C GLU A 20 15.02 -2.26 -4.10
N LYS A 21 16.06 -1.82 -4.81
CA LYS A 21 16.66 -2.51 -5.97
C LYS A 21 15.66 -2.81 -7.07
N THR A 22 14.69 -1.94 -7.25
CA THR A 22 13.68 -2.04 -8.30
C THR A 22 13.03 -0.68 -8.54
N ASN A 23 12.48 -0.50 -9.74
CA ASN A 23 11.68 0.67 -10.06
C ASN A 23 10.26 0.46 -9.57
N LEU A 24 9.83 1.28 -8.60
CA LEU A 24 8.49 1.20 -8.03
C LEU A 24 7.59 2.23 -8.71
N GLN A 25 6.66 1.75 -9.52
CA GLN A 25 5.70 2.60 -10.24
C GLN A 25 4.27 2.46 -9.70
N LYS A 26 3.98 1.37 -9.01
CA LYS A 26 2.65 1.09 -8.44
C LYS A 26 2.62 1.44 -6.97
N GLY A 27 1.45 1.91 -6.50
CA GLY A 27 1.25 2.20 -5.09
C GLY A 27 1.25 0.97 -4.18
N MET A 28 0.83 -0.19 -4.69
CA MET A 28 0.70 -1.43 -3.91
C MET A 28 1.60 -2.52 -4.48
N ASN A 29 2.45 -3.08 -3.63
CA ASN A 29 3.47 -4.06 -4.01
C ASN A 29 3.50 -5.18 -2.98
N TYR A 30 2.59 -6.17 -3.11
CA TYR A 30 2.45 -7.25 -2.15
C TYR A 30 3.61 -8.23 -2.25
N LYS A 31 4.26 -8.48 -1.10
CA LYS A 31 5.40 -9.41 -0.97
C LYS A 31 6.45 -9.20 -2.06
N ILE A 32 6.78 -7.94 -2.33
CA ILE A 32 7.83 -7.59 -3.29
C ILE A 32 9.21 -8.08 -2.81
N ARG A 33 9.35 -8.25 -1.50
CA ARG A 33 10.45 -8.95 -0.84
C ARG A 33 9.88 -10.12 -0.05
N ASP A 34 10.70 -11.10 0.28
CA ASP A 34 10.26 -12.28 1.04
C ASP A 34 9.71 -11.89 2.42
N ASP A 35 10.24 -10.83 3.00
CA ASP A 35 9.96 -10.40 4.37
C ASP A 35 9.01 -9.20 4.46
N TYR A 36 8.71 -8.49 3.36
CA TYR A 36 7.78 -7.35 3.42
C TYR A 36 7.15 -6.98 2.07
N SER A 37 6.02 -6.29 2.18
CA SER A 37 5.35 -5.59 1.08
C SER A 37 5.75 -4.11 1.11
N ILE A 38 5.46 -3.36 0.03
CA ILE A 38 5.69 -1.92 -0.04
C ILE A 38 4.41 -1.21 -0.45
N ILE A 39 4.11 -0.11 0.24
CA ILE A 39 3.07 0.84 -0.16
C ILE A 39 3.71 2.21 -0.41
N LEU A 40 3.36 2.79 -1.56
CA LEU A 40 3.68 4.16 -1.93
C LEU A 40 2.40 4.97 -1.79
N MET A 41 2.31 5.83 -0.77
CA MET A 41 1.10 6.60 -0.49
C MET A 41 1.28 8.08 -0.82
N SER A 42 0.16 8.80 -0.91
CA SER A 42 0.16 10.25 -1.11
C SER A 42 -1.01 10.90 -0.37
N LEU A 43 -0.71 11.95 0.38
CA LEU A 43 -1.70 12.78 1.07
C LEU A 43 -1.92 14.11 0.35
N ARG A 44 -1.33 14.30 -0.83
CA ARG A 44 -1.43 15.55 -1.56
C ARG A 44 -2.89 15.84 -1.95
N LYS A 45 -3.25 17.13 -1.99
CA LYS A 45 -4.62 17.58 -2.29
C LYS A 45 -5.20 16.98 -3.58
N ASN A 46 -4.36 16.79 -4.59
CA ASN A 46 -4.76 16.25 -5.90
C ASN A 46 -4.35 14.79 -6.10
N ALA A 47 -4.10 14.06 -5.01
CA ALA A 47 -3.80 12.64 -5.11
C ALA A 47 -5.01 11.87 -5.66
N PRO A 48 -4.77 10.80 -6.46
CA PRO A 48 -5.85 10.02 -7.06
C PRO A 48 -6.65 9.21 -6.05
N TYR A 49 -6.14 9.03 -4.83
CA TYR A 49 -6.72 8.20 -3.77
C TYR A 49 -6.81 8.97 -2.46
N ALA A 50 -7.77 8.60 -1.63
CA ALA A 50 -8.03 9.25 -0.34
C ALA A 50 -7.31 8.53 0.81
N ASP A 51 -5.98 8.65 0.82
CA ASP A 51 -5.16 8.14 1.92
C ASP A 51 -5.23 9.12 3.10
N ARG A 52 -5.06 8.63 4.32
CA ARG A 52 -5.01 9.49 5.50
C ARG A 52 -4.08 8.93 6.58
N ILE A 53 -3.59 9.83 7.42
CA ILE A 53 -2.74 9.53 8.58
C ILE A 53 -3.51 9.89 9.84
N GLU A 54 -3.49 9.00 10.82
CA GLU A 54 -4.12 9.18 12.12
C GLU A 54 -3.09 8.90 13.23
N ASP A 55 -3.41 9.29 14.46
CA ASP A 55 -2.61 8.99 15.66
C ASP A 55 -1.14 9.36 15.51
N ASP A 56 -0.86 10.60 15.12
CA ASP A 56 0.49 11.16 14.95
C ASP A 56 1.41 10.31 14.06
N GLY A 57 0.86 9.70 13.01
CA GLY A 57 1.60 8.88 12.06
C GLY A 57 1.71 7.41 12.45
N ARG A 58 1.10 7.00 13.55
CA ARG A 58 1.08 5.60 13.97
C ARG A 58 0.08 4.75 13.21
N ILE A 59 -0.97 5.35 12.69
CA ILE A 59 -2.02 4.67 11.92
C ILE A 59 -2.10 5.29 10.54
N LEU A 60 -2.04 4.45 9.52
CA LEU A 60 -2.25 4.85 8.13
C LEU A 60 -3.49 4.13 7.60
N ILE A 61 -4.35 4.86 6.90
CA ILE A 61 -5.47 4.30 6.14
C ILE A 61 -5.17 4.54 4.67
N TYR A 62 -4.91 3.47 3.95
CA TYR A 62 -4.55 3.49 2.54
C TYR A 62 -5.74 3.07 1.69
N GLU A 63 -6.05 3.83 0.63
CA GLU A 63 -7.08 3.44 -0.33
C GLU A 63 -6.49 2.54 -1.43
N GLY A 64 -7.21 1.47 -1.77
CA GLY A 64 -6.81 0.53 -2.81
C GLY A 64 -6.75 1.15 -4.20
N HIS A 65 -6.21 0.37 -5.16
CA HIS A 65 -6.09 0.81 -6.54
C HIS A 65 -7.40 0.68 -7.31
N ASP A 66 -7.58 1.53 -8.31
CA ASP A 66 -8.72 1.46 -9.23
C ASP A 66 -8.58 0.28 -10.20
N MET A 67 -9.66 0.02 -10.95
CA MET A 67 -9.63 -0.96 -12.03
C MET A 67 -8.56 -0.57 -13.06
N PRO A 68 -7.65 -1.49 -13.41
CA PRO A 68 -6.67 -1.22 -14.46
C PRO A 68 -7.35 -0.90 -15.79
N LYS A 69 -6.77 0.03 -16.55
CA LYS A 69 -7.25 0.37 -17.90
C LYS A 69 -6.82 -0.70 -18.89
N TYR A 70 -7.77 -1.53 -19.34
CA TYR A 70 -7.52 -2.49 -20.41
C TYR A 70 -7.97 -1.90 -21.75
N LYS A 71 -7.28 -2.27 -22.84
CA LYS A 71 -7.68 -1.87 -24.22
C LYS A 71 -9.12 -2.26 -24.54
N SER A 72 -9.60 -3.37 -23.97
CA SER A 72 -10.96 -3.86 -24.19
C SER A 72 -12.05 -3.00 -23.58
N LEU A 73 -11.72 -2.07 -22.68
CA LEU A 73 -12.69 -1.20 -22.01
C LEU A 73 -13.04 0.05 -22.84
N GLY A 74 -12.31 0.29 -23.94
CA GLY A 74 -12.58 1.38 -24.85
C GLY A 74 -12.02 2.74 -24.43
N ILE A 75 -12.11 3.70 -25.36
CA ILE A 75 -11.70 5.09 -25.14
C ILE A 75 -12.75 5.76 -24.24
N GLY A 76 -12.30 6.51 -23.25
CA GLY A 76 -13.18 7.26 -22.35
C GLY A 76 -13.70 6.48 -21.14
N PHE A 77 -13.24 5.22 -20.95
CA PHE A 77 -13.55 4.50 -19.72
C PHE A 77 -12.92 5.19 -18.51
N ASP A 78 -13.77 5.49 -17.51
CA ASP A 78 -13.34 6.12 -16.26
C ASP A 78 -13.25 5.07 -15.15
N PRO A 79 -12.03 4.71 -14.69
CA PRO A 79 -11.87 3.77 -13.58
C PRO A 79 -12.55 4.21 -12.28
N LYS A 80 -12.81 5.51 -12.11
CA LYS A 80 -13.51 6.06 -10.95
C LYS A 80 -15.02 5.80 -10.98
N SER A 81 -15.57 5.30 -12.10
CA SER A 81 -17.00 5.01 -12.24
C SER A 81 -17.40 3.60 -11.80
N VAL A 82 -16.45 2.75 -11.45
CA VAL A 82 -16.69 1.35 -11.08
C VAL A 82 -16.01 1.01 -9.76
N ASP A 83 -16.45 -0.09 -9.13
CA ASP A 83 -15.85 -0.59 -7.90
C ASP A 83 -14.37 -0.93 -8.11
N GLN A 84 -13.56 -0.71 -7.07
CA GLN A 84 -12.19 -1.20 -7.08
C GLN A 84 -12.20 -2.74 -7.07
N PRO A 85 -11.41 -3.39 -7.94
CA PRO A 85 -11.48 -4.84 -8.10
C PRO A 85 -10.58 -5.58 -7.12
N MET A 86 -11.02 -6.77 -6.69
CA MET A 86 -10.19 -7.73 -5.95
C MET A 86 -9.38 -8.61 -6.90
N GLN A 87 -9.95 -8.94 -8.06
CA GLN A 87 -9.34 -9.82 -9.06
C GLN A 87 -9.65 -9.32 -10.46
N ASN A 88 -8.88 -9.80 -11.44
CA ASN A 88 -9.15 -9.47 -12.85
C ASN A 88 -10.24 -10.37 -13.43
N LYS A 89 -10.61 -10.16 -14.71
CA LYS A 89 -11.63 -10.95 -15.40
C LYS A 89 -11.30 -12.44 -15.48
N LYS A 90 -10.03 -12.79 -15.43
CA LYS A 90 -9.57 -14.20 -15.47
C LYS A 90 -9.55 -14.85 -14.10
N GLY A 91 -9.93 -14.14 -13.04
CA GLY A 91 -9.89 -14.62 -11.67
C GLY A 91 -8.54 -14.52 -10.99
N THR A 92 -7.54 -13.89 -11.61
CA THR A 92 -6.24 -13.66 -10.99
C THR A 92 -6.35 -12.55 -9.95
N MET A 93 -5.87 -12.81 -8.73
CA MET A 93 -5.86 -11.84 -7.65
C MET A 93 -5.01 -10.62 -8.01
N LEU A 94 -5.60 -9.44 -7.90
CA LEU A 94 -4.91 -8.17 -7.99
C LEU A 94 -4.34 -7.76 -6.63
N GLU A 95 -3.58 -6.66 -6.58
CA GLU A 95 -2.96 -6.21 -5.33
C GLU A 95 -4.01 -5.95 -4.23
N ASN A 96 -5.16 -5.34 -4.58
CA ASN A 96 -6.28 -5.17 -3.63
C ASN A 96 -6.67 -6.48 -2.96
N GLY A 97 -6.81 -7.55 -3.73
CA GLY A 97 -7.21 -8.85 -3.21
C GLY A 97 -6.15 -9.49 -2.33
N LYS A 98 -4.89 -9.38 -2.72
CA LYS A 98 -3.77 -9.96 -1.97
C LYS A 98 -3.62 -9.29 -0.60
N PHE A 99 -3.63 -7.96 -0.56
CA PHE A 99 -3.57 -7.21 0.71
C PHE A 99 -4.81 -7.44 1.55
N TYR A 100 -5.99 -7.46 0.93
CA TYR A 100 -7.25 -7.72 1.64
C TYR A 100 -7.23 -9.08 2.33
N ASN A 101 -6.91 -10.15 1.59
CA ASN A 101 -6.86 -11.50 2.17
C ASN A 101 -5.86 -11.60 3.31
N SER A 102 -4.68 -10.98 3.16
CA SER A 102 -3.67 -10.97 4.22
C SER A 102 -4.16 -10.26 5.48
N ALA A 103 -4.84 -9.12 5.32
CA ALA A 103 -5.40 -8.38 6.44
C ALA A 103 -6.49 -9.19 7.17
N ILE A 104 -7.38 -9.86 6.43
CA ILE A 104 -8.45 -10.67 6.99
C ILE A 104 -7.88 -11.89 7.73
N MET A 105 -6.85 -12.55 7.17
CA MET A 105 -6.21 -13.68 7.84
C MET A 105 -5.59 -13.28 9.18
N HIS A 106 -4.97 -12.11 9.24
CA HIS A 106 -4.46 -11.57 10.49
C HIS A 106 -5.59 -11.23 11.47
N ARG A 107 -6.60 -10.48 11.00
CA ARG A 107 -7.70 -9.98 11.84
C ARG A 107 -8.56 -11.11 12.42
N ASP A 108 -8.96 -12.07 11.57
CA ASP A 108 -9.98 -13.07 11.92
C ASP A 108 -9.41 -14.43 12.32
N PHE A 109 -8.19 -14.76 11.87
CA PHE A 109 -7.57 -16.06 12.07
C PHE A 109 -6.23 -16.00 12.81
N GLU A 110 -5.88 -14.84 13.38
CA GLU A 110 -4.66 -14.64 14.19
C GLU A 110 -3.34 -15.00 13.47
N GLU A 111 -3.34 -15.00 12.13
CA GLU A 111 -2.10 -15.14 11.37
C GLU A 111 -1.20 -13.91 11.59
N PRO A 112 0.15 -14.07 11.50
CA PRO A 112 1.05 -12.92 11.59
C PRO A 112 0.67 -11.84 10.58
N ALA A 113 0.74 -10.57 11.00
CA ALA A 113 0.44 -9.45 10.11
C ALA A 113 1.49 -9.37 9.00
N GLU A 114 1.04 -9.05 7.78
CA GLU A 114 1.96 -8.69 6.71
C GLU A 114 2.70 -7.41 7.07
N ILE A 115 4.02 -7.44 6.97
CA ILE A 115 4.87 -6.29 7.22
C ILE A 115 4.92 -5.43 5.96
N VAL A 116 4.62 -4.15 6.10
CA VAL A 116 4.53 -3.21 4.98
C VAL A 116 5.48 -2.04 5.20
N LYS A 117 6.41 -1.85 4.28
CA LYS A 117 7.31 -0.70 4.25
C LYS A 117 6.60 0.43 3.52
N VAL A 118 6.52 1.61 4.15
CA VAL A 118 5.71 2.72 3.63
C VAL A 118 6.57 3.91 3.28
N TYR A 119 6.38 4.40 2.06
CA TYR A 119 6.93 5.65 1.57
C TYR A 119 5.78 6.59 1.21
N GLU A 120 5.94 7.86 1.51
CA GLU A 120 4.94 8.90 1.22
C GLU A 120 5.48 9.92 0.24
N LYS A 121 4.74 10.16 -0.84
CA LYS A 121 5.12 11.15 -1.85
C LYS A 121 4.86 12.56 -1.32
N ILE A 122 5.91 13.35 -1.23
CA ILE A 122 5.83 14.76 -0.80
C ILE A 122 5.58 15.66 -2.01
N GLN A 123 6.31 15.43 -3.08
CA GLN A 123 6.16 16.10 -4.38
C GLN A 123 6.81 15.22 -5.45
N PRO A 124 6.64 15.51 -6.76
CA PRO A 124 7.28 14.70 -7.79
C PRO A 124 8.78 14.53 -7.54
N GLY A 125 9.22 13.27 -7.47
CA GLY A 125 10.62 12.89 -7.24
C GLY A 125 11.09 12.95 -5.78
N ILE A 126 10.29 13.45 -4.84
CA ILE A 126 10.65 13.61 -3.43
C ILE A 126 9.69 12.82 -2.55
N TRP A 127 10.26 11.97 -1.68
CA TRP A 127 9.53 11.04 -0.82
C TRP A 127 9.96 11.15 0.64
N SER A 128 9.07 10.76 1.53
CA SER A 128 9.37 10.57 2.94
C SER A 128 9.37 9.07 3.24
N TYR A 129 10.36 8.59 4.00
CA TYR A 129 10.35 7.23 4.52
C TYR A 129 9.54 7.20 5.82
N ASN A 130 8.44 6.45 5.84
CA ASN A 130 7.51 6.43 6.98
C ASN A 130 7.69 5.21 7.89
N GLY A 131 8.52 4.23 7.52
CA GLY A 131 8.83 3.09 8.35
C GLY A 131 8.11 1.80 7.96
N PHE A 132 8.26 0.80 8.82
CA PHE A 132 7.57 -0.50 8.70
C PHE A 132 6.32 -0.50 9.55
N PHE A 133 5.24 -1.03 8.96
CA PHE A 133 3.91 -1.12 9.56
C PHE A 133 3.42 -2.55 9.51
N ASP A 134 2.48 -2.88 10.40
CA ASP A 134 1.69 -4.10 10.32
C ASP A 134 0.37 -3.81 9.61
N LEU A 135 0.02 -4.63 8.64
CA LEU A 135 -1.30 -4.59 8.00
C LEU A 135 -2.30 -5.30 8.93
N ILE A 136 -3.16 -4.52 9.61
CA ILE A 136 -3.99 -5.04 10.70
C ILE A 136 -5.47 -5.18 10.35
N ASP A 137 -5.95 -4.49 9.32
CA ASP A 137 -7.36 -4.54 8.95
C ASP A 137 -7.56 -4.12 7.50
N SER A 138 -8.67 -4.54 6.92
CA SER A 138 -9.12 -4.11 5.61
C SER A 138 -10.63 -4.22 5.52
N TRP A 139 -11.24 -3.31 4.76
CA TRP A 139 -12.68 -3.31 4.50
C TRP A 139 -12.98 -2.66 3.16
N GLN A 140 -14.21 -2.80 2.72
CA GLN A 140 -14.75 -2.03 1.60
C GLN A 140 -15.73 -1.00 2.15
N GLU A 141 -15.73 0.19 1.55
CA GLU A 141 -16.68 1.24 1.89
C GLU A 141 -17.20 1.91 0.63
N ASP A 142 -18.39 2.49 0.75
CA ASP A 142 -18.98 3.25 -0.36
C ASP A 142 -18.34 4.63 -0.45
N ASP A 143 -17.95 5.01 -1.67
CA ASP A 143 -17.42 6.33 -1.98
C ASP A 143 -17.96 6.77 -3.34
N LYS A 144 -18.86 7.77 -3.34
CA LYS A 144 -19.44 8.37 -4.57
C LYS A 144 -19.96 7.35 -5.57
N ASN A 145 -20.86 6.48 -5.14
CA ASN A 145 -21.54 5.49 -5.98
C ASN A 145 -20.66 4.29 -6.40
N ARG A 146 -19.54 4.07 -5.75
CA ARG A 146 -18.71 2.88 -5.96
C ARG A 146 -18.15 2.37 -4.65
N LYS A 147 -17.68 1.14 -4.64
CA LYS A 147 -16.98 0.56 -3.50
C LYS A 147 -15.46 0.69 -3.68
N VAL A 148 -14.80 1.10 -2.62
CA VAL A 148 -13.33 1.20 -2.56
C VAL A 148 -12.80 0.32 -1.43
N PHE A 149 -11.56 -0.16 -1.58
CA PHE A 149 -10.86 -0.87 -0.51
C PHE A 149 -10.13 0.12 0.38
N LYS A 150 -10.17 -0.15 1.69
CA LYS A 150 -9.34 0.55 2.68
C LYS A 150 -8.48 -0.46 3.41
N PHE A 151 -7.26 -0.07 3.71
CA PHE A 151 -6.26 -0.89 4.40
C PHE A 151 -5.74 -0.10 5.58
N LYS A 152 -5.82 -0.70 6.77
CA LYS A 152 -5.34 -0.07 8.00
C LYS A 152 -4.00 -0.65 8.38
N LEU A 153 -3.03 0.24 8.56
CA LEU A 153 -1.66 -0.10 8.91
C LEU A 153 -1.31 0.54 10.25
N SER A 154 -0.65 -0.23 11.10
CA SER A 154 -0.18 0.23 12.42
C SER A 154 1.34 0.22 12.47
N LEU A 155 1.94 1.32 12.90
CA LEU A 155 3.40 1.44 12.98
C LEU A 155 3.97 0.35 13.91
N ARG A 156 4.97 -0.36 13.42
CA ARG A 156 5.67 -1.37 14.21
C ARG A 156 6.57 -0.71 15.24
N ASP A 157 6.54 -1.22 16.46
CA ASP A 157 7.48 -0.78 17.51
C ASP A 157 8.92 -1.17 17.15
N GLN A 158 9.09 -2.37 16.58
CA GLN A 158 10.38 -2.85 16.11
C GLN A 158 10.54 -2.58 14.62
N GLN A 159 11.48 -1.71 14.27
CA GLN A 159 11.73 -1.30 12.88
C GLN A 159 12.79 -2.16 12.18
N ASP A 160 13.61 -2.92 12.92
CA ASP A 160 14.53 -3.88 12.32
C ASP A 160 13.80 -5.20 12.05
N ILE A 161 13.74 -5.60 10.78
CA ILE A 161 13.21 -6.90 10.39
C ILE A 161 14.40 -7.85 10.23
N SER A 162 14.72 -8.60 11.27
CA SER A 162 15.73 -9.64 11.19
C SER A 162 15.06 -11.01 11.09
N LYS A 163 15.67 -11.94 10.34
CA LYS A 163 15.17 -13.32 10.18
C LYS A 163 15.19 -14.13 11.49
N SER A 164 15.59 -13.51 12.61
CA SER A 164 15.72 -14.18 13.90
C SER A 164 14.46 -14.17 14.76
N ASP A 165 13.36 -13.63 14.24
CA ASP A 165 12.10 -13.51 14.99
C ASP A 165 11.07 -14.60 14.65
N TYR A 166 11.58 -15.75 14.14
CA TYR A 166 10.75 -16.94 13.89
C TYR A 166 11.13 -18.09 14.80
#